data_1188dac7131851a8e392852ff04600fd
#
_entry.id   1188dac7131851a8e392852ff04600fd
#
_cell.length_a   1.000
_cell.length_b   1.000
_cell.length_c   1.000
_cell.angle_alpha   90.00
_cell.angle_beta   90.00
_cell.angle_gamma   90.00
#
_symmetry.space_group_name_H-M   'P 1'
#
loop_
_entity.id
_entity.type
_entity.pdbx_description
1 polymer ?
#
loop_
_entity_poly.entity_id
_entity_poly.type
_entity_poly.pdbx_seq_one_letter_code
_entity_poly.pdbx_strand_id
1 'polypeptide(L)'
;AGKDMDEVISGYRTLTGKAPVYPKWVLGFWQSRERYQSSKDIEENMKKFRDLKIPVDNIVQDWNYWKLDSWGSHEFESARYPNPQAMLDSVHALNGRFMISVWPKFYDTVKNYKELDAKGWMYHQAIKDDIHDWLGFRGSFYDAYDAGARKMFWRQMDENLYTKYKFGIDAWWMDASEPNVRDCTPMWYRKALSGPTALGTATEYFNAYSIVNADAIYNGQRSVNPNQRVFLLTRSGFAGEQRYSTATWSGDIATRWEDMRAQMTAGLNYSMAGLPFWGMDQGGFCVENRYVAAQQEFDKTGKENADLKEWRELQARWNQFGCFVPLYRAHGQWPLREVWNIAPADHPAYKTIVAYDKLRYRLMPYLYSMAGMVHLKDYTMMRGLVMDFNGDDKVLDIKDQWMFGSALMACPVGEYQKYSREVYLPKQKGWYDFYTGAYHAGGQTIVADAPYDKIPVFIPEGAILPIGPEMQWSDEKKPELIDLYVYAGKDGSYTLYEDEGTNYNYEKGKYAVIDFKYDDARKQVTIGARKGSFDGMLQKRRFNIILVDQKKQQGVNLAKSPKGKVVKYAGQAMTVKLK
;
A
#
# COMPACT_ATOMS: atom_id res chain seq x y z
N ALA A 1 -23.68 -14.52 7.50
CA ALA A 1 -23.30 -15.10 8.79
C ALA A 1 -22.12 -16.05 8.55
N GLY A 2 -21.18 -16.13 9.49
CA GLY A 2 -20.02 -17.02 9.42
C GLY A 2 -19.64 -17.50 10.82
N LYS A 3 -18.77 -18.51 10.92
CA LYS A 3 -18.23 -19.03 12.18
C LYS A 3 -17.25 -18.06 12.82
N ASP A 4 -16.56 -17.28 11.98
CA ASP A 4 -15.56 -16.32 12.35
C ASP A 4 -15.61 -15.10 11.41
N MET A 5 -14.76 -14.12 11.66
CA MET A 5 -14.72 -12.88 10.86
C MET A 5 -14.24 -13.13 9.42
N ASP A 6 -13.37 -14.10 9.18
CA ASP A 6 -12.90 -14.44 7.84
C ASP A 6 -14.03 -15.01 6.98
N GLU A 7 -14.87 -15.89 7.53
CA GLU A 7 -16.06 -16.38 6.81
C GLU A 7 -17.08 -15.25 6.52
N VAL A 8 -17.25 -14.30 7.45
CA VAL A 8 -18.13 -13.13 7.22
C VAL A 8 -17.58 -12.27 6.09
N ILE A 9 -16.28 -11.98 6.07
CA ILE A 9 -15.63 -11.21 5.01
C ILE A 9 -15.69 -11.95 3.66
N SER A 10 -15.49 -13.28 3.66
CA SER A 10 -15.61 -14.08 2.43
C SER A 10 -17.06 -14.07 1.90
N GLY A 11 -18.06 -14.21 2.79
CA GLY A 11 -19.45 -14.04 2.42
C GLY A 11 -19.78 -12.67 1.86
N TYR A 12 -19.24 -11.61 2.46
CA TYR A 12 -19.36 -10.24 1.96
C TYR A 12 -18.76 -10.09 0.55
N ARG A 13 -17.55 -10.60 0.32
CA ARG A 13 -16.90 -10.53 -1.00
C ARG A 13 -17.57 -11.43 -2.05
N THR A 14 -18.22 -12.50 -1.64
CA THR A 14 -19.08 -13.29 -2.53
C THR A 14 -20.24 -12.46 -3.09
N LEU A 15 -20.85 -11.60 -2.26
CA LEU A 15 -21.95 -10.72 -2.67
C LEU A 15 -21.48 -9.48 -3.44
N THR A 16 -20.32 -8.91 -3.07
CA THR A 16 -19.85 -7.61 -3.57
C THR A 16 -18.75 -7.71 -4.62
N GLY A 17 -18.22 -8.91 -4.86
CA GLY A 17 -17.16 -9.18 -5.82
C GLY A 17 -15.79 -9.41 -5.14
N LYS A 18 -15.01 -10.32 -5.70
CA LYS A 18 -13.65 -10.64 -5.24
C LYS A 18 -12.66 -9.55 -5.63
N ALA A 19 -11.66 -9.33 -4.78
CA ALA A 19 -10.51 -8.53 -5.16
C ALA A 19 -9.64 -9.30 -6.17
N PRO A 20 -9.14 -8.68 -7.26
CA PRO A 20 -8.13 -9.29 -8.13
C PRO A 20 -6.78 -9.42 -7.40
N VAL A 21 -5.84 -10.20 -7.98
CA VAL A 21 -4.44 -10.17 -7.51
C VAL A 21 -3.81 -8.87 -7.99
N TYR A 22 -3.35 -8.05 -7.06
CA TYR A 22 -2.72 -6.78 -7.38
C TYR A 22 -1.36 -6.97 -8.07
N PRO A 23 -0.91 -6.00 -8.90
CA PRO A 23 0.45 -6.04 -9.41
C PRO A 23 1.45 -6.16 -8.26
N LYS A 24 2.46 -7.01 -8.40
CA LYS A 24 3.41 -7.29 -7.32
C LYS A 24 4.16 -6.04 -6.83
N TRP A 25 4.48 -5.13 -7.73
CA TRP A 25 5.16 -3.88 -7.43
C TRP A 25 4.38 -2.95 -6.48
N VAL A 26 3.05 -3.09 -6.43
CA VAL A 26 2.18 -2.32 -5.51
C VAL A 26 2.54 -2.56 -4.04
N LEU A 27 3.10 -3.74 -3.73
CA LEU A 27 3.49 -4.10 -2.37
C LEU A 27 4.87 -3.58 -1.96
N GLY A 28 5.65 -3.04 -2.90
CA GLY A 28 6.90 -2.34 -2.65
C GLY A 28 6.69 -0.92 -2.11
N PHE A 29 7.77 -0.14 -2.07
CA PHE A 29 7.72 1.26 -1.63
C PHE A 29 7.34 2.19 -2.77
N TRP A 30 6.52 3.20 -2.48
CA TRP A 30 6.13 4.25 -3.40
C TRP A 30 6.62 5.60 -2.91
N GLN A 31 7.37 6.28 -3.74
CA GLN A 31 7.75 7.66 -3.50
C GLN A 31 6.74 8.61 -4.13
N SER A 32 6.12 9.40 -3.30
CA SER A 32 5.19 10.45 -3.67
C SER A 32 5.42 11.69 -2.84
N ARG A 33 5.03 12.84 -3.36
CA ARG A 33 4.95 14.12 -2.64
C ARG A 33 3.99 15.06 -3.36
N GLU A 34 3.44 16.01 -2.68
CA GLU A 34 2.81 17.17 -3.27
C GLU A 34 3.88 18.25 -3.49
N ARG A 35 4.41 18.45 -4.71
CA ARG A 35 4.31 17.58 -5.90
C ARG A 35 5.60 17.69 -6.70
N TYR A 36 5.85 16.76 -7.59
CA TYR A 36 6.89 16.90 -8.60
C TYR A 36 6.49 17.96 -9.61
N GLN A 37 7.44 18.84 -9.95
CA GLN A 37 7.15 20.02 -10.74
C GLN A 37 7.44 19.85 -12.25
N SER A 38 8.23 18.84 -12.63
CA SER A 38 8.66 18.64 -14.01
C SER A 38 9.12 17.20 -14.28
N SER A 39 9.29 16.84 -15.57
CA SER A 39 9.93 15.60 -15.99
C SER A 39 11.27 15.39 -15.32
N LYS A 40 12.11 16.43 -15.30
CA LYS A 40 13.45 16.40 -14.71
C LYS A 40 13.41 16.03 -13.23
N ASP A 41 12.46 16.61 -12.49
CA ASP A 41 12.31 16.35 -11.05
C ASP A 41 11.97 14.86 -10.78
N ILE A 42 11.09 14.26 -11.59
CA ILE A 42 10.75 12.83 -11.52
C ILE A 42 11.96 11.96 -11.86
N GLU A 43 12.64 12.24 -12.99
CA GLU A 43 13.76 11.45 -13.48
C GLU A 43 14.95 11.47 -12.51
N GLU A 44 15.30 12.66 -11.98
CA GLU A 44 16.39 12.83 -11.02
C GLU A 44 16.11 12.10 -9.69
N ASN A 45 14.89 12.15 -9.18
CA ASN A 45 14.54 11.47 -7.94
C ASN A 45 14.53 9.96 -8.13
N MET A 46 13.96 9.44 -9.22
CA MET A 46 13.99 8.00 -9.51
C MET A 46 15.42 7.48 -9.65
N LYS A 47 16.27 8.23 -10.38
CA LYS A 47 17.69 7.90 -10.52
C LYS A 47 18.40 7.90 -9.18
N LYS A 48 18.15 8.88 -8.32
CA LYS A 48 18.79 9.00 -7.00
C LYS A 48 18.46 7.84 -6.07
N PHE A 49 17.24 7.31 -6.09
CA PHE A 49 16.91 6.06 -5.39
C PHE A 49 17.83 4.91 -5.83
N ARG A 50 18.03 4.74 -7.13
CA ARG A 50 18.90 3.68 -7.67
C ARG A 50 20.36 3.91 -7.33
N ASP A 51 20.87 5.14 -7.48
CA ASP A 51 22.26 5.49 -7.14
C ASP A 51 22.58 5.23 -5.66
N LEU A 52 21.64 5.54 -4.77
CA LEU A 52 21.77 5.32 -3.33
C LEU A 52 21.43 3.88 -2.89
N LYS A 53 21.00 3.03 -3.83
CA LYS A 53 20.56 1.64 -3.55
C LYS A 53 19.46 1.57 -2.50
N ILE A 54 18.52 2.51 -2.55
CA ILE A 54 17.32 2.53 -1.71
C ILE A 54 16.19 1.91 -2.53
N PRO A 55 15.53 0.88 -2.04
CA PRO A 55 14.47 0.21 -2.77
C PRO A 55 13.28 1.14 -3.06
N VAL A 56 12.76 1.09 -4.29
CA VAL A 56 11.53 1.77 -4.70
C VAL A 56 10.95 1.11 -5.94
N ASP A 57 9.65 0.93 -5.98
CA ASP A 57 8.95 0.44 -7.18
C ASP A 57 8.26 1.56 -7.95
N ASN A 58 7.64 2.51 -7.28
CA ASN A 58 6.73 3.47 -7.91
C ASN A 58 7.09 4.90 -7.57
N ILE A 59 7.12 5.77 -8.58
CA ILE A 59 7.14 7.22 -8.42
C ILE A 59 5.80 7.79 -8.88
N VAL A 60 5.24 8.71 -8.08
CA VAL A 60 3.86 9.17 -8.25
C VAL A 60 3.82 10.63 -8.66
N GLN A 61 3.22 10.92 -9.80
CA GLN A 61 2.89 12.28 -10.23
C GLN A 61 1.54 12.68 -9.65
N ASP A 62 1.56 13.66 -8.79
CA ASP A 62 0.38 14.27 -8.21
C ASP A 62 -0.28 15.29 -9.17
N TRP A 63 -1.34 15.97 -8.73
CA TRP A 63 -2.09 16.96 -9.50
C TRP A 63 -1.20 18.08 -10.08
N ASN A 64 -1.80 18.91 -10.94
CA ASN A 64 -1.13 20.05 -11.60
C ASN A 64 0.09 19.68 -12.48
N TYR A 65 0.02 18.56 -13.17
CA TYR A 65 0.92 18.31 -14.31
C TYR A 65 0.42 18.98 -15.60
N TRP A 66 -0.82 19.46 -15.61
CA TRP A 66 -1.46 20.27 -16.64
C TRP A 66 -1.20 21.78 -16.44
N LYS A 67 -1.60 22.62 -17.40
CA LYS A 67 -1.63 24.06 -17.21
C LYS A 67 -2.60 24.42 -16.10
N LEU A 68 -2.28 25.45 -15.30
CA LEU A 68 -3.02 25.80 -14.10
C LEU A 68 -4.54 25.98 -14.33
N ASP A 69 -4.93 26.51 -15.49
CA ASP A 69 -6.31 26.76 -15.91
C ASP A 69 -6.97 25.56 -16.64
N SER A 70 -6.33 24.41 -16.67
CA SER A 70 -6.71 23.28 -17.52
C SER A 70 -6.99 21.98 -16.75
N TRP A 71 -7.51 22.09 -15.52
CA TRP A 71 -7.90 20.91 -14.72
C TRP A 71 -8.91 20.05 -15.48
N GLY A 72 -8.63 18.76 -15.60
CA GLY A 72 -9.44 17.80 -16.34
C GLY A 72 -9.09 17.67 -17.83
N SER A 73 -8.08 18.40 -18.33
CA SER A 73 -7.58 18.21 -19.70
C SER A 73 -6.91 16.85 -19.90
N HIS A 74 -6.36 16.25 -18.85
CA HIS A 74 -5.53 15.04 -18.89
C HIS A 74 -4.29 15.20 -19.80
N GLU A 75 -3.72 16.38 -19.83
CA GLU A 75 -2.56 16.70 -20.68
C GLU A 75 -1.39 17.22 -19.86
N PHE A 76 -0.17 16.75 -20.15
CA PHE A 76 1.03 17.33 -19.57
C PHE A 76 1.30 18.71 -20.13
N GLU A 77 1.62 19.67 -19.26
CA GLU A 77 2.06 21.00 -19.67
C GLU A 77 3.45 20.94 -20.34
N SER A 78 3.53 21.29 -21.60
CA SER A 78 4.75 21.12 -22.42
C SER A 78 5.98 21.86 -21.90
N ALA A 79 5.81 22.99 -21.18
CA ALA A 79 6.91 23.75 -20.61
C ALA A 79 7.63 22.97 -19.49
N ARG A 80 6.89 22.24 -18.66
CA ARG A 80 7.42 21.45 -17.55
C ARG A 80 7.69 19.99 -17.94
N TYR A 81 6.95 19.48 -18.91
CA TYR A 81 7.01 18.11 -19.41
C TYR A 81 7.18 18.13 -20.93
N PRO A 82 8.36 18.52 -21.46
CA PRO A 82 8.56 18.72 -22.90
C PRO A 82 8.46 17.41 -23.69
N ASN A 83 8.78 16.28 -23.08
CA ASN A 83 8.63 14.95 -23.67
C ASN A 83 8.20 13.92 -22.62
N PRO A 84 6.89 13.81 -22.32
CA PRO A 84 6.41 12.86 -21.32
C PRO A 84 6.73 11.39 -21.64
N GLN A 85 6.76 11.00 -22.92
CA GLN A 85 7.14 9.64 -23.30
C GLN A 85 8.59 9.33 -22.87
N ALA A 86 9.53 10.23 -23.13
CA ALA A 86 10.92 10.01 -22.71
C ALA A 86 11.06 9.94 -21.18
N MET A 87 10.30 10.73 -20.43
CA MET A 87 10.26 10.66 -18.97
C MET A 87 9.77 9.28 -18.50
N LEU A 88 8.68 8.77 -19.06
CA LEU A 88 8.15 7.44 -18.73
C LEU A 88 9.15 6.34 -19.10
N ASP A 89 9.77 6.43 -20.29
CA ASP A 89 10.80 5.49 -20.73
C ASP A 89 12.01 5.51 -19.77
N SER A 90 12.42 6.69 -19.27
CA SER A 90 13.49 6.84 -18.28
C SER A 90 13.14 6.17 -16.94
N VAL A 91 11.92 6.36 -16.44
CA VAL A 91 11.43 5.69 -15.21
C VAL A 91 11.45 4.17 -15.39
N HIS A 92 10.94 3.66 -16.50
CA HIS A 92 10.92 2.23 -16.79
C HIS A 92 12.30 1.63 -17.01
N ALA A 93 13.22 2.38 -17.65
CA ALA A 93 14.62 1.96 -17.82
C ALA A 93 15.34 1.76 -16.46
N LEU A 94 14.92 2.49 -15.44
CA LEU A 94 15.34 2.32 -14.05
C LEU A 94 14.53 1.25 -13.29
N ASN A 95 13.73 0.44 -13.98
CA ASN A 95 12.79 -0.52 -13.38
C ASN A 95 11.83 0.10 -12.35
N GLY A 96 11.46 1.35 -12.56
CA GLY A 96 10.42 2.04 -11.82
C GLY A 96 9.05 1.86 -12.47
N ARG A 97 8.02 2.18 -11.73
CA ARG A 97 6.63 2.29 -12.20
C ARG A 97 6.20 3.74 -12.06
N PHE A 98 5.25 4.14 -12.89
CA PHE A 98 4.74 5.50 -12.88
C PHE A 98 3.23 5.52 -12.65
N MET A 99 2.84 6.19 -11.57
CA MET A 99 1.45 6.43 -11.23
C MET A 99 1.11 7.91 -11.39
N ILE A 100 -0.09 8.21 -11.89
CA ILE A 100 -0.51 9.59 -12.11
C ILE A 100 -1.86 9.88 -11.45
N SER A 101 -1.99 11.08 -10.88
CA SER A 101 -3.24 11.58 -10.30
C SER A 101 -4.23 11.93 -11.41
N VAL A 102 -5.45 11.42 -11.30
CA VAL A 102 -6.57 11.73 -12.18
C VAL A 102 -7.79 12.04 -11.33
N TRP A 103 -8.35 13.23 -11.55
CA TRP A 103 -9.53 13.69 -10.84
C TRP A 103 -10.77 13.56 -11.73
N PRO A 104 -11.92 13.20 -11.20
CA PRO A 104 -13.18 13.28 -11.95
C PRO A 104 -13.74 14.70 -12.01
N LYS A 105 -12.90 15.71 -11.79
CA LYS A 105 -13.19 17.15 -11.78
C LYS A 105 -12.68 17.80 -13.08
N PHE A 106 -13.45 18.73 -13.61
CA PHE A 106 -13.15 19.45 -14.84
C PHE A 106 -13.45 20.93 -14.67
N TYR A 107 -12.54 21.80 -15.13
CA TYR A 107 -12.88 23.21 -15.34
C TYR A 107 -13.81 23.36 -16.55
N ASP A 108 -14.80 24.27 -16.48
CA ASP A 108 -15.81 24.47 -17.51
C ASP A 108 -15.27 25.00 -18.85
N THR A 109 -14.03 25.47 -18.84
CA THR A 109 -13.32 25.98 -20.03
C THR A 109 -12.66 24.87 -20.85
N VAL A 110 -12.32 23.71 -20.25
CA VAL A 110 -11.57 22.65 -20.94
C VAL A 110 -12.40 21.89 -21.95
N LYS A 111 -11.76 21.37 -22.98
CA LYS A 111 -12.41 20.59 -24.04
C LYS A 111 -13.17 19.38 -23.47
N ASN A 112 -12.56 18.64 -22.56
CA ASN A 112 -13.12 17.44 -21.96
C ASN A 112 -14.42 17.71 -21.19
N TYR A 113 -14.51 18.86 -20.47
CA TYR A 113 -15.77 19.31 -19.86
C TYR A 113 -16.85 19.51 -20.93
N LYS A 114 -16.54 20.29 -21.97
CA LYS A 114 -17.51 20.64 -23.03
C LYS A 114 -18.04 19.40 -23.76
N GLU A 115 -17.22 18.39 -23.95
CA GLU A 115 -17.64 17.11 -24.56
C GLU A 115 -18.64 16.35 -23.68
N LEU A 116 -18.39 16.28 -22.37
CA LEU A 116 -19.28 15.65 -21.39
C LEU A 116 -20.56 16.47 -21.23
N ASP A 117 -20.44 17.78 -21.13
CA ASP A 117 -21.55 18.72 -20.95
C ASP A 117 -22.52 18.71 -22.12
N ALA A 118 -22.02 18.64 -23.35
CA ALA A 118 -22.84 18.52 -24.56
C ALA A 118 -23.72 17.27 -24.60
N LYS A 119 -23.45 16.28 -23.74
CA LYS A 119 -24.25 15.06 -23.55
C LYS A 119 -25.13 15.11 -22.30
N GLY A 120 -25.07 16.19 -21.52
CA GLY A 120 -25.77 16.31 -20.25
C GLY A 120 -25.14 15.47 -19.13
N TRP A 121 -23.86 15.16 -19.21
CA TRP A 121 -23.13 14.29 -18.27
C TRP A 121 -22.28 15.04 -17.25
N MET A 122 -22.47 16.37 -17.12
CA MET A 122 -21.84 17.19 -16.10
C MET A 122 -22.86 17.65 -15.05
N TYR A 123 -22.43 17.71 -13.79
CA TYR A 123 -23.24 18.37 -12.76
C TYR A 123 -23.16 19.88 -12.93
N HIS A 124 -24.30 20.57 -12.99
CA HIS A 124 -24.34 21.99 -13.35
C HIS A 124 -24.45 22.94 -12.13
N GLN A 125 -24.81 22.44 -10.94
CA GLN A 125 -25.12 23.34 -9.83
C GLN A 125 -23.92 24.18 -9.40
N ALA A 126 -22.70 23.61 -9.38
CA ALA A 126 -21.48 24.36 -9.06
C ALA A 126 -21.23 25.53 -10.05
N ILE A 127 -21.55 25.32 -11.34
CA ILE A 127 -21.40 26.34 -12.37
C ILE A 127 -22.45 27.44 -12.20
N LYS A 128 -23.72 27.07 -11.91
CA LYS A 128 -24.82 28.00 -11.67
C LYS A 128 -24.59 28.87 -10.43
N ASP A 129 -24.02 28.29 -9.38
CA ASP A 129 -23.71 28.98 -8.14
C ASP A 129 -22.38 29.74 -8.19
N ASP A 130 -21.72 29.75 -9.34
CA ASP A 130 -20.40 30.39 -9.59
C ASP A 130 -19.34 29.98 -8.57
N ILE A 131 -19.26 28.69 -8.23
CA ILE A 131 -18.31 28.15 -7.26
C ILE A 131 -16.90 28.08 -7.87
N HIS A 132 -15.98 28.77 -7.21
CA HIS A 132 -14.56 28.75 -7.54
C HIS A 132 -13.81 27.90 -6.52
N ASP A 133 -12.85 27.12 -6.99
CA ASP A 133 -11.93 26.39 -6.11
C ASP A 133 -10.83 27.30 -5.53
N TRP A 134 -9.89 26.71 -4.79
CA TRP A 134 -8.79 27.46 -4.14
C TRP A 134 -7.79 28.10 -5.13
N LEU A 135 -7.82 27.70 -6.39
CA LEU A 135 -7.03 28.32 -7.46
C LEU A 135 -7.77 29.47 -8.16
N GLY A 136 -9.05 29.66 -7.84
CA GLY A 136 -9.90 30.71 -8.41
C GLY A 136 -10.57 30.32 -9.73
N PHE A 137 -10.62 29.05 -10.08
CA PHE A 137 -11.27 28.57 -11.29
C PHE A 137 -12.59 27.86 -10.99
N ARG A 138 -13.51 27.93 -11.96
CA ARG A 138 -14.82 27.33 -11.88
C ARG A 138 -14.80 25.94 -12.52
N GLY A 139 -15.39 24.96 -11.85
CA GLY A 139 -15.42 23.58 -12.35
C GLY A 139 -16.49 22.73 -11.71
N SER A 140 -16.64 21.52 -12.20
CA SER A 140 -17.59 20.54 -11.71
C SER A 140 -17.09 19.10 -11.93
N PHE A 141 -17.90 18.14 -11.50
CA PHE A 141 -17.66 16.71 -11.65
C PHE A 141 -18.58 16.13 -12.74
N TYR A 142 -18.11 15.08 -13.43
CA TYR A 142 -18.97 14.36 -14.36
C TYR A 142 -19.90 13.39 -13.62
N ASP A 143 -21.03 13.06 -14.23
CA ASP A 143 -21.97 12.07 -13.68
C ASP A 143 -21.48 10.65 -13.95
N ALA A 144 -20.67 10.12 -13.04
CA ALA A 144 -20.13 8.76 -13.15
C ALA A 144 -21.21 7.65 -13.07
N TYR A 145 -22.44 7.96 -12.71
CA TYR A 145 -23.54 6.99 -12.70
C TYR A 145 -24.07 6.72 -14.10
N ASP A 146 -23.85 7.60 -15.08
CA ASP A 146 -24.16 7.35 -16.48
C ASP A 146 -23.08 6.49 -17.15
N ALA A 147 -23.49 5.39 -17.80
CA ALA A 147 -22.56 4.47 -18.46
C ALA A 147 -21.85 5.10 -19.68
N GLY A 148 -22.50 6.03 -20.37
CA GLY A 148 -21.91 6.78 -21.49
C GLY A 148 -20.87 7.77 -21.00
N ALA A 149 -21.16 8.44 -19.86
CA ALA A 149 -20.22 9.35 -19.21
C ALA A 149 -18.96 8.61 -18.75
N ARG A 150 -19.07 7.43 -18.13
CA ARG A 150 -17.92 6.59 -17.77
C ARG A 150 -17.06 6.22 -18.98
N LYS A 151 -17.68 5.80 -20.08
CA LYS A 151 -16.95 5.48 -21.32
C LYS A 151 -16.23 6.70 -21.90
N MET A 152 -16.86 7.89 -21.86
CA MET A 152 -16.24 9.12 -22.34
C MET A 152 -15.08 9.55 -21.42
N PHE A 153 -15.24 9.47 -20.11
CA PHE A 153 -14.19 9.77 -19.15
C PHE A 153 -12.95 8.89 -19.40
N TRP A 154 -13.15 7.57 -19.53
CA TRP A 154 -12.03 6.68 -19.87
C TRP A 154 -11.41 7.03 -21.23
N ARG A 155 -12.22 7.25 -22.28
CA ARG A 155 -11.72 7.64 -23.60
C ARG A 155 -10.81 8.86 -23.53
N GLN A 156 -11.20 9.89 -22.77
CA GLN A 156 -10.39 11.10 -22.59
C GLN A 156 -9.05 10.81 -21.90
N MET A 157 -9.04 9.93 -20.91
CA MET A 157 -7.80 9.48 -20.26
C MET A 157 -6.94 8.63 -21.20
N ASP A 158 -7.54 7.74 -21.96
CA ASP A 158 -6.84 6.86 -22.89
C ASP A 158 -6.17 7.65 -24.03
N GLU A 159 -6.92 8.53 -24.69
CA GLU A 159 -6.46 9.34 -25.81
C GLU A 159 -5.40 10.37 -25.39
N ASN A 160 -5.43 10.88 -24.16
CA ASN A 160 -4.53 11.93 -23.70
C ASN A 160 -3.37 11.43 -22.84
N LEU A 161 -3.48 10.26 -22.22
CA LEU A 161 -2.48 9.72 -21.30
C LEU A 161 -2.06 8.28 -21.65
N TYR A 162 -2.99 7.33 -21.68
CA TYR A 162 -2.63 5.91 -21.64
C TYR A 162 -2.10 5.39 -22.99
N THR A 163 -2.92 5.39 -24.04
CA THR A 163 -2.49 4.98 -25.39
C THR A 163 -1.53 5.98 -26.00
N LYS A 164 -1.75 7.29 -25.75
CA LYS A 164 -0.86 8.35 -26.23
C LYS A 164 0.60 8.11 -25.85
N TYR A 165 0.85 7.65 -24.63
CA TYR A 165 2.19 7.35 -24.12
C TYR A 165 2.49 5.85 -24.07
N LYS A 166 1.96 5.08 -25.03
CA LYS A 166 2.28 3.67 -25.27
C LYS A 166 2.13 2.78 -24.02
N PHE A 167 1.08 3.03 -23.23
CA PHE A 167 0.82 2.31 -21.99
C PHE A 167 1.90 2.48 -20.91
N GLY A 168 2.64 3.57 -20.95
CA GLY A 168 3.71 3.87 -20.00
C GLY A 168 3.22 4.33 -18.61
N ILE A 169 1.90 4.50 -18.41
CA ILE A 169 1.29 4.77 -17.12
C ILE A 169 0.88 3.43 -16.50
N ASP A 170 1.42 3.12 -15.33
CA ASP A 170 1.24 1.82 -14.68
C ASP A 170 0.05 1.78 -13.74
N ALA A 171 -0.38 2.92 -13.21
CA ALA A 171 -1.49 3.02 -12.25
C ALA A 171 -2.11 4.42 -12.20
N TRP A 172 -3.30 4.49 -11.59
CA TRP A 172 -4.12 5.69 -11.50
C TRP A 172 -4.42 6.06 -10.06
N TRP A 173 -4.22 7.32 -9.74
CA TRP A 173 -4.63 7.87 -8.46
C TRP A 173 -5.91 8.68 -8.66
N MET A 174 -7.03 8.09 -8.25
CA MET A 174 -8.38 8.65 -8.32
C MET A 174 -8.62 9.58 -7.14
N ASP A 175 -8.00 10.75 -7.12
CA ASP A 175 -8.19 11.70 -6.05
C ASP A 175 -9.58 12.37 -6.15
N ALA A 176 -10.08 12.86 -5.00
CA ALA A 176 -11.38 13.53 -4.85
C ALA A 176 -12.59 12.75 -5.43
N SER A 177 -12.55 11.42 -5.39
CA SER A 177 -13.68 10.57 -5.83
C SER A 177 -14.89 10.59 -4.88
N GLU A 178 -14.90 11.47 -3.91
CA GLU A 178 -16.04 11.85 -3.05
C GLU A 178 -16.74 13.13 -3.51
N PRO A 179 -16.98 13.41 -4.76
CA PRO A 179 -17.13 14.68 -5.47
C PRO A 179 -17.06 15.92 -4.58
N ASN A 180 -15.88 16.55 -4.54
CA ASN A 180 -15.61 17.71 -3.71
C ASN A 180 -15.12 18.89 -4.58
N VAL A 181 -16.03 19.79 -4.96
CA VAL A 181 -15.69 20.95 -5.80
C VAL A 181 -14.80 21.94 -5.05
N ARG A 182 -15.08 22.12 -3.77
CA ARG A 182 -14.36 23.03 -2.86
C ARG A 182 -14.16 22.36 -1.50
N ASP A 183 -12.96 22.44 -0.97
CA ASP A 183 -12.65 21.90 0.35
C ASP A 183 -13.54 22.48 1.46
N CYS A 184 -13.75 21.69 2.50
CA CYS A 184 -14.59 22.05 3.65
C CYS A 184 -16.06 22.38 3.31
N THR A 185 -16.54 21.97 2.12
CA THR A 185 -17.94 22.12 1.76
C THR A 185 -18.82 21.21 2.63
N PRO A 186 -19.88 21.71 3.27
CA PRO A 186 -20.80 20.88 4.05
C PRO A 186 -21.44 19.77 3.20
N MET A 187 -21.66 18.60 3.79
CA MET A 187 -22.15 17.41 3.08
C MET A 187 -23.47 17.64 2.32
N TRP A 188 -24.41 18.39 2.90
CA TRP A 188 -25.67 18.72 2.23
C TRP A 188 -25.43 19.51 0.93
N TYR A 189 -24.45 20.40 0.93
CA TYR A 189 -24.12 21.21 -0.24
C TYR A 189 -23.33 20.40 -1.28
N ARG A 190 -22.39 19.55 -0.85
CA ARG A 190 -21.74 18.58 -1.77
C ARG A 190 -22.78 17.76 -2.52
N LYS A 191 -23.80 17.26 -1.83
CA LYS A 191 -24.91 16.54 -2.45
C LYS A 191 -25.70 17.40 -3.44
N ALA A 192 -25.96 18.67 -3.10
CA ALA A 192 -26.62 19.60 -4.01
C ALA A 192 -25.77 19.89 -5.27
N LEU A 193 -24.45 19.98 -5.13
CA LEU A 193 -23.52 20.21 -6.25
C LEU A 193 -23.35 18.97 -7.16
N SER A 194 -23.64 17.77 -6.65
CA SER A 194 -23.37 16.49 -7.32
C SER A 194 -24.65 15.75 -7.76
N GLY A 195 -25.67 16.49 -8.15
CA GLY A 195 -26.94 15.90 -8.58
C GLY A 195 -27.82 16.81 -9.43
N PRO A 196 -28.92 16.24 -9.95
CA PRO A 196 -29.29 14.83 -9.89
C PRO A 196 -28.34 13.94 -10.67
N THR A 197 -28.21 12.66 -10.25
CA THR A 197 -27.43 11.65 -10.96
C THR A 197 -28.31 10.93 -11.99
N ALA A 198 -27.72 10.20 -12.92
CA ALA A 198 -28.44 9.36 -13.88
C ALA A 198 -29.36 8.29 -13.23
N LEU A 199 -29.07 7.92 -11.97
CA LEU A 199 -29.85 6.91 -11.23
C LEU A 199 -30.87 7.50 -10.26
N GLY A 200 -30.77 8.79 -9.91
CA GLY A 200 -31.66 9.44 -8.95
C GLY A 200 -30.98 10.58 -8.19
N THR A 201 -31.42 10.82 -6.95
CA THR A 201 -30.93 11.96 -6.18
C THR A 201 -29.52 11.72 -5.64
N ALA A 202 -28.73 12.78 -5.52
CA ALA A 202 -27.43 12.68 -4.86
C ALA A 202 -27.56 12.27 -3.36
N THR A 203 -28.69 12.55 -2.72
CA THR A 203 -28.96 12.10 -1.36
C THR A 203 -28.89 10.58 -1.23
N GLU A 204 -29.36 9.86 -2.24
CA GLU A 204 -29.37 8.40 -2.30
C GLU A 204 -28.02 7.83 -2.77
N TYR A 205 -27.40 8.42 -3.79
CA TYR A 205 -26.28 7.82 -4.51
C TYR A 205 -24.90 8.42 -4.18
N PHE A 206 -24.79 9.59 -3.58
CA PHE A 206 -23.54 10.34 -3.41
C PHE A 206 -22.37 9.48 -2.87
N ASN A 207 -22.62 8.64 -1.87
CA ASN A 207 -21.56 7.86 -1.24
C ASN A 207 -20.97 6.75 -2.12
N ALA A 208 -21.66 6.36 -3.20
CA ALA A 208 -21.22 5.32 -4.13
C ALA A 208 -20.45 5.89 -5.34
N TYR A 209 -20.13 7.18 -5.36
CA TYR A 209 -19.45 7.80 -6.50
C TYR A 209 -18.10 7.15 -6.81
N SER A 210 -17.29 6.84 -5.78
CA SER A 210 -15.96 6.26 -5.97
C SER A 210 -16.01 4.91 -6.70
N ILE A 211 -16.98 4.04 -6.38
CA ILE A 211 -17.06 2.72 -7.01
C ILE A 211 -17.44 2.79 -8.49
N VAL A 212 -18.32 3.74 -8.89
CA VAL A 212 -18.67 3.91 -10.32
C VAL A 212 -17.57 4.63 -11.09
N ASN A 213 -16.81 5.51 -10.44
CA ASN A 213 -15.62 6.11 -11.04
C ASN A 213 -14.49 5.07 -11.19
N ALA A 214 -14.30 4.16 -10.23
CA ALA A 214 -13.38 3.04 -10.34
C ALA A 214 -13.76 2.08 -11.48
N ASP A 215 -15.05 1.79 -11.66
CA ASP A 215 -15.58 1.02 -12.78
C ASP A 215 -15.16 1.60 -14.14
N ALA A 216 -15.25 2.93 -14.29
CA ALA A 216 -14.87 3.62 -15.52
C ALA A 216 -13.41 3.35 -15.92
N ILE A 217 -12.50 3.45 -14.98
CA ILE A 217 -11.05 3.29 -15.24
C ILE A 217 -10.68 1.81 -15.35
N TYR A 218 -11.15 0.98 -14.42
CA TYR A 218 -10.82 -0.45 -14.40
C TYR A 218 -11.25 -1.17 -15.67
N ASN A 219 -12.52 -1.04 -16.04
CA ASN A 219 -13.04 -1.69 -17.24
C ASN A 219 -12.56 -1.00 -18.51
N GLY A 220 -12.37 0.31 -18.48
CA GLY A 220 -11.78 1.07 -19.57
C GLY A 220 -10.37 0.58 -19.91
N GLN A 221 -9.45 0.54 -18.95
CA GLN A 221 -8.09 0.05 -19.19
C GLN A 221 -8.08 -1.41 -19.65
N ARG A 222 -8.87 -2.29 -19.03
CA ARG A 222 -8.94 -3.70 -19.43
C ARG A 222 -9.45 -3.89 -20.86
N SER A 223 -10.32 -3.00 -21.34
CA SER A 223 -10.82 -3.06 -22.72
C SER A 223 -9.75 -2.72 -23.76
N VAL A 224 -8.79 -1.88 -23.41
CA VAL A 224 -7.70 -1.41 -24.29
C VAL A 224 -6.44 -2.28 -24.11
N ASN A 225 -6.09 -2.63 -22.88
CA ASN A 225 -4.92 -3.44 -22.55
C ASN A 225 -5.26 -4.56 -21.55
N PRO A 226 -5.84 -5.67 -22.01
CA PRO A 226 -6.27 -6.77 -21.14
C PRO A 226 -5.12 -7.53 -20.47
N ASN A 227 -3.87 -7.27 -20.88
CA ASN A 227 -2.70 -7.98 -20.36
C ASN A 227 -2.02 -7.27 -19.19
N GLN A 228 -2.30 -6.01 -18.93
CA GLN A 228 -1.72 -5.26 -17.82
C GLN A 228 -2.72 -5.16 -16.65
N ARG A 229 -2.31 -5.59 -15.46
CA ARG A 229 -3.13 -5.42 -14.26
C ARG A 229 -3.38 -3.95 -13.97
N VAL A 230 -4.64 -3.61 -13.80
CA VAL A 230 -5.07 -2.29 -13.32
C VAL A 230 -4.74 -2.16 -11.84
N PHE A 231 -4.34 -0.97 -11.42
CA PHE A 231 -4.29 -0.59 -10.03
C PHE A 231 -4.79 0.83 -9.83
N LEU A 232 -5.68 1.01 -8.87
CA LEU A 232 -6.33 2.29 -8.56
C LEU A 232 -6.10 2.64 -7.08
N LEU A 233 -5.69 3.88 -6.81
CA LEU A 233 -5.69 4.46 -5.47
C LEU A 233 -6.82 5.48 -5.40
N THR A 234 -7.69 5.40 -4.39
CA THR A 234 -8.84 6.29 -4.23
C THR A 234 -8.95 6.82 -2.80
N ARG A 235 -9.37 8.08 -2.64
CA ARG A 235 -9.59 8.67 -1.31
C ARG A 235 -10.88 8.19 -0.64
N SER A 236 -11.77 7.58 -1.38
CA SER A 236 -13.06 7.08 -0.90
C SER A 236 -13.15 5.58 -1.06
N GLY A 237 -13.86 4.90 -0.16
CA GLY A 237 -14.18 3.49 -0.25
C GLY A 237 -15.68 3.25 -0.17
N PHE A 238 -16.19 2.33 -0.97
CA PHE A 238 -17.56 1.87 -0.92
C PHE A 238 -17.65 0.34 -1.00
N ALA A 239 -18.77 -0.21 -0.53
CA ALA A 239 -18.99 -1.66 -0.53
C ALA A 239 -18.82 -2.28 -1.92
N GLY A 240 -17.89 -3.21 -2.08
CA GLY A 240 -17.59 -3.87 -3.34
C GLY A 240 -16.52 -3.21 -4.20
N GLU A 241 -15.92 -2.11 -3.77
CA GLU A 241 -14.91 -1.39 -4.54
C GLU A 241 -13.64 -2.21 -4.78
N GLN A 242 -13.33 -3.17 -3.89
CA GLN A 242 -12.21 -4.08 -4.04
C GLN A 242 -12.18 -4.84 -5.38
N ARG A 243 -13.34 -5.06 -6.01
CA ARG A 243 -13.42 -5.78 -7.30
C ARG A 243 -12.78 -5.04 -8.47
N TYR A 244 -12.58 -3.73 -8.33
CA TYR A 244 -11.96 -2.88 -9.35
C TYR A 244 -10.47 -2.61 -9.09
N SER A 245 -9.79 -3.51 -8.36
CA SER A 245 -8.36 -3.37 -8.07
C SER A 245 -8.00 -2.08 -7.33
N THR A 246 -8.88 -1.66 -6.42
CA THR A 246 -8.70 -0.42 -5.66
C THR A 246 -8.01 -0.65 -4.34
N ALA A 247 -7.21 0.33 -3.95
CA ALA A 247 -6.80 0.56 -2.59
C ALA A 247 -7.23 1.96 -2.16
N THR A 248 -7.42 2.17 -0.86
CA THR A 248 -7.81 3.47 -0.31
C THR A 248 -6.74 4.01 0.61
N TRP A 249 -6.55 5.34 0.58
CA TRP A 249 -5.80 6.04 1.61
C TRP A 249 -6.72 6.97 2.40
N SER A 250 -6.25 7.39 3.56
CA SER A 250 -7.06 8.14 4.54
C SER A 250 -7.18 9.64 4.26
N GLY A 251 -6.71 10.13 3.10
CA GLY A 251 -6.79 11.55 2.73
C GLY A 251 -5.71 12.42 3.37
N ASP A 252 -5.97 13.73 3.40
CA ASP A 252 -5.03 14.79 3.75
C ASP A 252 -4.87 14.93 5.28
N ILE A 253 -4.35 13.92 5.92
CA ILE A 253 -4.11 13.86 7.36
C ILE A 253 -2.97 14.79 7.80
N ALA A 254 -3.01 15.28 9.03
CA ALA A 254 -1.96 16.17 9.52
C ALA A 254 -0.68 15.44 9.96
N THR A 255 0.45 16.12 9.88
CA THR A 255 1.75 15.64 10.35
C THR A 255 1.83 15.77 11.86
N ARG A 256 1.13 14.89 12.60
CA ARG A 256 1.02 14.88 14.05
C ARG A 256 1.01 13.45 14.59
N TRP A 257 1.44 13.29 15.83
CA TRP A 257 1.40 12.00 16.52
C TRP A 257 -0.03 11.48 16.74
N GLU A 258 -0.99 12.38 16.98
CA GLU A 258 -2.42 12.04 17.12
C GLU A 258 -2.97 11.46 15.82
N ASP A 259 -2.66 12.09 14.69
CA ASP A 259 -3.08 11.61 13.39
C ASP A 259 -2.44 10.24 13.09
N MET A 260 -1.16 10.05 13.39
CA MET A 260 -0.51 8.76 13.25
C MET A 260 -1.21 7.66 14.06
N ARG A 261 -1.57 7.91 15.32
CA ARG A 261 -2.32 6.95 16.15
C ARG A 261 -3.70 6.65 15.57
N ALA A 262 -4.40 7.68 15.08
CA ALA A 262 -5.70 7.51 14.44
C ALA A 262 -5.63 6.61 13.21
N GLN A 263 -4.53 6.66 12.44
CA GLN A 263 -4.33 5.83 11.27
C GLN A 263 -4.22 4.33 11.59
N MET A 264 -3.65 3.96 12.73
CA MET A 264 -3.59 2.56 13.16
C MET A 264 -4.99 1.98 13.28
N THR A 265 -5.87 2.68 13.99
CA THR A 265 -7.28 2.30 14.16
C THR A 265 -8.05 2.33 12.84
N ALA A 266 -7.84 3.36 12.01
CA ALA A 266 -8.52 3.50 10.73
C ALA A 266 -8.21 2.33 9.79
N GLY A 267 -6.94 1.93 9.67
CA GLY A 267 -6.52 0.80 8.85
C GLY A 267 -7.14 -0.53 9.29
N LEU A 268 -7.20 -0.77 10.60
CA LEU A 268 -7.85 -1.96 11.15
C LEU A 268 -9.35 -2.00 10.83
N ASN A 269 -10.06 -0.91 11.07
CA ASN A 269 -11.49 -0.81 10.78
C ASN A 269 -11.79 -0.96 9.29
N TYR A 270 -10.95 -0.35 8.44
CA TYR A 270 -11.09 -0.46 6.99
C TYR A 270 -10.94 -1.91 6.51
N SER A 271 -9.92 -2.61 7.01
CA SER A 271 -9.67 -4.01 6.68
C SER A 271 -10.81 -4.93 7.18
N MET A 272 -11.30 -4.70 8.40
CA MET A 272 -12.43 -5.45 8.96
C MET A 272 -13.76 -5.17 8.27
N ALA A 273 -13.90 -4.02 7.59
CA ALA A 273 -15.05 -3.74 6.72
C ALA A 273 -15.03 -4.53 5.40
N GLY A 274 -14.02 -5.38 5.17
CA GLY A 274 -13.94 -6.27 4.01
C GLY A 274 -13.15 -5.72 2.82
N LEU A 275 -12.58 -4.51 2.94
CA LEU A 275 -11.74 -3.87 1.91
C LEU A 275 -10.26 -4.19 2.20
N PRO A 276 -9.57 -4.99 1.35
CA PRO A 276 -8.33 -5.64 1.75
C PRO A 276 -7.08 -4.76 1.71
N PHE A 277 -7.10 -3.64 0.95
CA PHE A 277 -5.92 -2.84 0.69
C PHE A 277 -6.13 -1.39 1.11
N TRP A 278 -5.36 -1.00 2.09
CA TRP A 278 -5.39 0.32 2.70
C TRP A 278 -3.98 0.87 2.88
N GLY A 279 -3.87 2.17 2.84
CA GLY A 279 -2.67 2.91 3.17
C GLY A 279 -2.99 4.30 3.72
N MET A 280 -1.98 5.13 3.79
CA MET A 280 -2.06 6.49 4.31
C MET A 280 -0.97 7.35 3.68
N ASP A 281 -1.04 8.65 3.88
CA ASP A 281 0.07 9.55 3.61
C ASP A 281 1.08 9.40 4.76
N GLN A 282 2.10 8.54 4.56
CA GLN A 282 3.11 8.32 5.59
C GLN A 282 3.90 9.60 5.84
N GLY A 283 3.95 9.99 7.08
CA GLY A 283 4.53 11.25 7.51
C GLY A 283 3.54 12.39 7.63
N GLY A 284 2.27 12.17 7.27
CA GLY A 284 1.21 13.17 7.23
C GLY A 284 1.26 14.07 6.00
N PHE A 285 0.11 14.46 5.46
CA PHE A 285 0.01 15.35 4.29
C PHE A 285 0.17 16.82 4.69
N CYS A 286 -0.72 17.33 5.58
CA CYS A 286 -0.72 18.71 6.04
C CYS A 286 0.36 18.92 7.11
N VAL A 287 1.42 19.64 6.77
CA VAL A 287 2.55 19.84 7.67
C VAL A 287 2.31 21.03 8.61
N GLU A 288 2.53 20.83 9.91
CA GLU A 288 2.45 21.91 10.88
C GLU A 288 3.48 23.02 10.61
N ASN A 289 3.10 24.26 10.75
CA ASN A 289 3.95 25.43 10.47
C ASN A 289 5.28 25.39 11.24
N ARG A 290 5.32 24.85 12.46
CA ARG A 290 6.55 24.72 13.25
C ARG A 290 7.59 23.82 12.57
N TYR A 291 7.18 22.73 11.92
CA TYR A 291 8.07 21.86 11.18
C TYR A 291 8.55 22.48 9.87
N VAL A 292 7.65 23.22 9.20
CA VAL A 292 7.99 24.01 8.02
C VAL A 292 9.07 25.03 8.37
N ALA A 293 8.87 25.82 9.44
CA ALA A 293 9.83 26.82 9.90
C ALA A 293 11.17 26.19 10.33
N ALA A 294 11.12 25.04 11.01
CA ALA A 294 12.31 24.32 11.45
C ALA A 294 13.17 23.80 10.27
N GLN A 295 12.53 23.28 9.22
CA GLN A 295 13.23 22.87 8.01
C GLN A 295 13.83 24.08 7.27
N GLN A 296 13.09 25.19 7.14
CA GLN A 296 13.60 26.42 6.52
C GLN A 296 14.81 27.00 7.27
N GLU A 297 14.81 26.91 8.61
CA GLU A 297 15.96 27.30 9.44
C GLU A 297 17.15 26.38 9.20
N PHE A 298 16.92 25.08 9.15
CA PHE A 298 17.96 24.09 8.85
C PHE A 298 18.59 24.33 7.47
N ASP A 299 17.78 24.58 6.45
CA ASP A 299 18.25 24.84 5.09
C ASP A 299 19.17 26.07 5.02
N LYS A 300 18.95 27.07 5.89
CA LYS A 300 19.75 28.29 5.98
C LYS A 300 21.01 28.14 6.85
N THR A 301 20.93 27.37 7.92
CA THR A 301 21.95 27.38 8.99
C THR A 301 22.69 26.06 9.16
N GLY A 302 22.15 24.97 8.64
CA GLY A 302 22.62 23.61 8.87
C GLY A 302 22.40 23.12 10.32
N LYS A 303 21.67 23.89 11.15
CA LYS A 303 21.45 23.54 12.56
C LYS A 303 20.08 22.95 12.78
N GLU A 304 20.03 21.77 13.35
CA GLU A 304 18.79 21.07 13.73
C GLU A 304 18.27 21.62 15.07
N ASN A 305 17.05 22.12 15.09
CA ASN A 305 16.34 22.53 16.28
C ASN A 305 15.42 21.41 16.83
N ALA A 306 14.72 21.68 17.94
CA ALA A 306 13.85 20.69 18.60
C ALA A 306 12.69 20.22 17.71
N ASP A 307 12.03 21.14 16.99
CA ASP A 307 10.92 20.79 16.10
C ASP A 307 11.37 19.93 14.92
N LEU A 308 12.54 20.20 14.36
CA LEU A 308 13.08 19.37 13.28
C LEU A 308 13.46 17.98 13.77
N LYS A 309 14.00 17.84 14.99
CA LYS A 309 14.26 16.53 15.61
C LYS A 309 12.98 15.73 15.77
N GLU A 310 11.92 16.37 16.27
CA GLU A 310 10.63 15.73 16.43
C GLU A 310 10.05 15.32 15.09
N TRP A 311 10.06 16.19 14.08
CA TRP A 311 9.57 15.87 12.72
C TRP A 311 10.32 14.69 12.10
N ARG A 312 11.64 14.64 12.22
CA ARG A 312 12.46 13.53 11.72
C ARG A 312 12.15 12.21 12.44
N GLU A 313 11.93 12.24 13.76
CA GLU A 313 11.50 11.04 14.48
C GLU A 313 10.09 10.62 14.07
N LEU A 314 9.16 11.55 13.92
CA LEU A 314 7.80 11.27 13.43
C LEU A 314 7.83 10.61 12.05
N GLN A 315 8.65 11.10 11.11
CA GLN A 315 8.81 10.50 9.78
C GLN A 315 9.37 9.06 9.89
N ALA A 316 10.38 8.84 10.73
CA ALA A 316 10.95 7.52 10.95
C ALA A 316 9.94 6.54 11.57
N ARG A 317 9.21 6.96 12.61
CA ARG A 317 8.16 6.14 13.26
C ARG A 317 7.00 5.83 12.32
N TRP A 318 6.60 6.80 11.51
CA TRP A 318 5.54 6.59 10.53
C TRP A 318 5.96 5.63 9.40
N ASN A 319 7.22 5.69 8.99
CA ASN A 319 7.77 4.73 8.03
C ASN A 319 7.83 3.31 8.62
N GLN A 320 8.24 3.16 9.89
CA GLN A 320 8.19 1.88 10.60
C GLN A 320 6.77 1.30 10.63
N PHE A 321 5.77 2.12 10.94
CA PHE A 321 4.36 1.75 10.88
C PHE A 321 3.94 1.34 9.46
N GLY A 322 4.26 2.15 8.48
CA GLY A 322 3.90 1.93 7.08
C GLY A 322 4.46 0.63 6.49
N CYS A 323 5.59 0.15 6.98
CA CYS A 323 6.17 -1.13 6.56
C CYS A 323 5.22 -2.33 6.82
N PHE A 324 4.32 -2.24 7.79
CA PHE A 324 3.40 -3.30 8.21
C PHE A 324 1.92 -3.00 7.89
N VAL A 325 1.68 -2.23 6.84
CA VAL A 325 0.34 -2.06 6.25
C VAL A 325 0.35 -2.49 4.78
N PRO A 326 -0.82 -2.74 4.16
CA PRO A 326 -0.86 -3.22 2.78
C PRO A 326 -0.13 -2.32 1.77
N LEU A 327 -0.32 -1.00 1.85
CA LEU A 327 0.36 -0.03 0.98
C LEU A 327 1.44 0.74 1.73
N TYR A 328 2.63 0.78 1.16
CA TYR A 328 3.81 1.43 1.72
C TYR A 328 4.20 2.64 0.86
N ARG A 329 3.66 3.84 1.22
CA ARG A 329 3.76 5.06 0.42
C ARG A 329 4.10 6.28 1.26
N ALA A 330 5.23 6.93 1.00
CA ALA A 330 5.49 8.28 1.51
C ALA A 330 4.74 9.32 0.66
N HIS A 331 4.06 10.28 1.30
CA HIS A 331 3.40 11.39 0.64
C HIS A 331 3.15 12.57 1.58
N GLY A 332 3.12 13.78 1.05
CA GLY A 332 2.73 14.99 1.77
C GLY A 332 3.29 16.27 1.17
N GLN A 333 2.89 17.40 1.77
CA GLN A 333 3.39 18.73 1.45
C GLN A 333 4.85 18.88 1.90
N TRP A 334 5.49 19.98 1.48
CA TRP A 334 6.83 20.32 1.93
C TRP A 334 6.90 20.42 3.47
N PRO A 335 7.98 19.89 4.13
CA PRO A 335 9.26 19.42 3.60
C PRO A 335 9.19 18.11 2.80
N LEU A 336 10.12 17.97 1.84
CA LEU A 336 10.14 16.87 0.89
C LEU A 336 10.29 15.50 1.57
N ARG A 337 9.65 14.47 1.01
CA ARG A 337 9.52 13.13 1.62
C ARG A 337 10.56 12.11 1.18
N GLU A 338 11.43 12.43 0.23
CA GLU A 338 12.56 11.56 -0.09
C GLU A 338 13.50 11.48 1.13
N VAL A 339 13.96 10.30 1.47
CA VAL A 339 14.69 10.06 2.72
C VAL A 339 15.92 10.97 2.90
N TRP A 340 16.61 11.30 1.80
CA TRP A 340 17.75 12.24 1.82
C TRP A 340 17.37 13.71 2.01
N ASN A 341 16.09 14.04 1.87
CA ASN A 341 15.54 15.36 2.19
C ASN A 341 15.00 15.41 3.62
N ILE A 342 14.55 14.25 4.15
CA ILE A 342 14.11 14.14 5.54
C ILE A 342 15.30 14.34 6.49
N ALA A 343 16.44 13.66 6.22
CA ALA A 343 17.60 13.73 7.10
C ALA A 343 18.89 13.40 6.35
N PRO A 344 20.06 13.88 6.85
CA PRO A 344 21.37 13.46 6.37
C PRO A 344 21.60 11.95 6.52
N ALA A 345 22.47 11.38 5.69
CA ALA A 345 22.69 9.93 5.61
C ALA A 345 23.20 9.28 6.92
N ASP A 346 23.88 10.03 7.75
CA ASP A 346 24.38 9.58 9.07
C ASP A 346 23.33 9.72 10.18
N HIS A 347 22.23 10.44 9.95
CA HIS A 347 21.18 10.66 10.93
C HIS A 347 20.37 9.39 11.20
N PRO A 348 19.93 9.13 12.46
CA PRO A 348 19.11 7.97 12.81
C PRO A 348 17.84 7.81 11.96
N ALA A 349 17.14 8.91 11.64
CA ALA A 349 15.93 8.87 10.80
C ALA A 349 16.19 8.30 9.41
N TYR A 350 17.27 8.76 8.72
CA TYR A 350 17.64 8.24 7.41
C TYR A 350 17.92 6.72 7.48
N LYS A 351 18.76 6.31 8.44
CA LYS A 351 19.13 4.90 8.61
C LYS A 351 17.93 4.02 8.90
N THR A 352 17.01 4.51 9.74
CA THR A 352 15.78 3.80 10.09
C THR A 352 14.88 3.62 8.87
N ILE A 353 14.59 4.70 8.14
CA ILE A 353 13.73 4.64 6.95
C ILE A 353 14.30 3.66 5.92
N VAL A 354 15.60 3.78 5.60
CA VAL A 354 16.25 2.85 4.64
C VAL A 354 16.23 1.40 5.12
N ALA A 355 16.38 1.15 6.43
CA ALA A 355 16.32 -0.19 6.98
C ALA A 355 14.93 -0.82 6.82
N TYR A 356 13.86 -0.05 7.04
CA TYR A 356 12.49 -0.53 6.86
C TYR A 356 12.08 -0.66 5.39
N ASP A 357 12.58 0.21 4.51
CA ASP A 357 12.44 0.02 3.07
C ASP A 357 13.05 -1.32 2.65
N LYS A 358 14.28 -1.62 3.07
CA LYS A 358 14.93 -2.91 2.81
C LYS A 358 14.18 -4.10 3.42
N LEU A 359 13.67 -3.96 4.65
CA LEU A 359 12.85 -4.98 5.30
C LEU A 359 11.61 -5.31 4.45
N ARG A 360 10.92 -4.28 3.95
CA ARG A 360 9.72 -4.46 3.11
C ARG A 360 10.01 -5.34 1.90
N TYR A 361 11.14 -5.15 1.22
CA TYR A 361 11.53 -5.96 0.06
C TYR A 361 11.98 -7.38 0.44
N ARG A 362 12.63 -7.55 1.60
CA ARG A 362 12.95 -8.87 2.13
C ARG A 362 11.67 -9.67 2.49
N LEU A 363 10.60 -9.00 2.85
CA LEU A 363 9.29 -9.61 3.12
C LEU A 363 8.49 -9.90 1.83
N MET A 364 8.96 -9.58 0.64
CA MET A 364 8.18 -9.67 -0.60
C MET A 364 7.57 -11.07 -0.86
N PRO A 365 8.24 -12.21 -0.63
CA PRO A 365 7.60 -13.52 -0.76
C PRO A 365 6.41 -13.71 0.19
N TYR A 366 6.49 -13.14 1.40
CA TYR A 366 5.41 -13.13 2.37
C TYR A 366 4.25 -12.23 1.94
N LEU A 367 4.56 -11.00 1.55
CA LEU A 367 3.58 -9.99 1.14
C LEU A 367 2.80 -10.42 -0.10
N TYR A 368 3.51 -10.91 -1.12
CA TYR A 368 2.86 -11.29 -2.36
C TYR A 368 2.00 -12.56 -2.20
N SER A 369 2.42 -13.49 -1.33
CA SER A 369 1.58 -14.64 -0.97
C SER A 369 0.30 -14.21 -0.26
N MET A 370 0.36 -13.24 0.64
CA MET A 370 -0.86 -12.68 1.26
C MET A 370 -1.78 -12.06 0.22
N ALA A 371 -1.25 -11.27 -0.73
CA ALA A 371 -2.03 -10.68 -1.82
C ALA A 371 -2.68 -11.76 -2.71
N GLY A 372 -1.97 -12.85 -3.00
CA GLY A 372 -2.54 -14.02 -3.68
C GLY A 372 -3.68 -14.66 -2.87
N MET A 373 -3.53 -14.77 -1.55
CA MET A 373 -4.57 -15.32 -0.68
C MET A 373 -5.77 -14.37 -0.53
N VAL A 374 -5.60 -13.04 -0.65
CA VAL A 374 -6.73 -12.10 -0.73
C VAL A 374 -7.65 -12.47 -1.90
N HIS A 375 -7.09 -12.80 -3.06
CA HIS A 375 -7.87 -13.24 -4.22
C HIS A 375 -8.43 -14.66 -4.08
N LEU A 376 -7.58 -15.62 -3.68
CA LEU A 376 -7.94 -17.04 -3.67
C LEU A 376 -8.83 -17.43 -2.50
N LYS A 377 -8.72 -16.76 -1.35
CA LYS A 377 -9.35 -17.15 -0.08
C LYS A 377 -10.01 -15.99 0.67
N ASP A 378 -10.17 -14.84 0.04
CA ASP A 378 -10.71 -13.63 0.68
C ASP A 378 -9.96 -13.20 1.96
N TYR A 379 -8.64 -13.47 2.02
CA TYR A 379 -7.80 -13.20 3.18
C TYR A 379 -7.69 -11.70 3.48
N THR A 380 -7.40 -11.36 4.73
CA THR A 380 -7.17 -9.99 5.20
C THR A 380 -5.72 -9.84 5.61
N MET A 381 -4.98 -8.88 5.01
CA MET A 381 -3.55 -8.68 5.28
C MET A 381 -3.28 -8.00 6.63
N MET A 382 -3.99 -6.90 6.92
CA MET A 382 -3.90 -6.16 8.18
C MET A 382 -5.08 -6.58 9.07
N ARG A 383 -4.80 -7.37 10.12
CA ARG A 383 -5.81 -8.09 10.90
C ARG A 383 -5.88 -7.55 12.32
N GLY A 384 -7.04 -7.09 12.74
CA GLY A 384 -7.26 -6.84 14.18
C GLY A 384 -7.01 -8.10 15.00
N LEU A 385 -6.42 -7.96 16.19
CA LEU A 385 -6.11 -9.13 17.04
C LEU A 385 -7.35 -9.97 17.34
N VAL A 386 -8.53 -9.35 17.38
CA VAL A 386 -9.82 -10.03 17.56
C VAL A 386 -10.15 -11.05 16.46
N MET A 387 -9.58 -10.91 15.26
CA MET A 387 -9.81 -11.84 14.15
C MET A 387 -9.13 -13.21 14.41
N ASP A 388 -7.96 -13.20 15.04
CA ASP A 388 -7.14 -14.40 15.29
C ASP A 388 -7.20 -14.92 16.73
N PHE A 389 -7.63 -14.07 17.67
CA PHE A 389 -7.61 -14.35 19.11
C PHE A 389 -8.96 -14.03 19.78
N ASN A 390 -10.07 -14.32 19.10
CA ASN A 390 -11.44 -14.01 19.55
C ASN A 390 -11.86 -14.65 20.90
N GLY A 391 -11.11 -15.64 21.40
CA GLY A 391 -11.29 -16.20 22.73
C GLY A 391 -10.53 -15.47 23.86
N ASP A 392 -9.98 -14.30 23.58
CA ASP A 392 -9.25 -13.47 24.53
C ASP A 392 -9.86 -12.06 24.61
N ASP A 393 -10.67 -11.82 25.66
CA ASP A 393 -11.42 -10.56 25.80
C ASP A 393 -10.52 -9.31 25.84
N LYS A 394 -9.24 -9.46 26.21
CA LYS A 394 -8.29 -8.34 26.23
C LYS A 394 -7.95 -7.79 24.85
N VAL A 395 -8.16 -8.56 23.77
CA VAL A 395 -7.84 -8.09 22.42
C VAL A 395 -8.95 -7.29 21.74
N LEU A 396 -10.16 -7.23 22.34
CA LEU A 396 -11.35 -6.63 21.73
C LEU A 396 -11.15 -5.16 21.36
N ASP A 397 -10.46 -4.39 22.21
CA ASP A 397 -10.27 -2.94 22.06
C ASP A 397 -8.83 -2.52 21.76
N ILE A 398 -7.94 -3.47 21.43
CA ILE A 398 -6.55 -3.14 21.07
C ILE A 398 -6.52 -2.47 19.69
N LYS A 399 -6.07 -1.22 19.64
CA LYS A 399 -6.11 -0.32 18.47
C LYS A 399 -4.75 -0.10 17.81
N ASP A 400 -3.67 -0.46 18.49
CA ASP A 400 -2.29 -0.11 18.15
C ASP A 400 -1.36 -1.33 18.06
N GLN A 401 -1.96 -2.52 17.94
CA GLN A 401 -1.32 -3.79 17.66
C GLN A 401 -2.17 -4.59 16.68
N TRP A 402 -1.56 -5.21 15.70
CA TRP A 402 -2.29 -6.05 14.73
C TRP A 402 -1.42 -7.16 14.18
N MET A 403 -2.05 -8.22 13.71
CA MET A 403 -1.38 -9.21 12.87
C MET A 403 -1.26 -8.67 11.43
N PHE A 404 -0.05 -8.62 10.92
CA PHE A 404 0.20 -8.41 9.51
C PHE A 404 0.44 -9.76 8.85
N GLY A 405 -0.63 -10.32 8.30
CA GLY A 405 -0.71 -11.73 7.93
C GLY A 405 -0.71 -12.66 9.15
N SER A 406 -0.26 -13.90 8.96
CA SER A 406 -0.29 -14.94 10.01
C SER A 406 0.95 -14.98 10.91
N ALA A 407 2.03 -14.25 10.53
CA ALA A 407 3.32 -14.43 11.18
C ALA A 407 3.85 -13.20 11.92
N LEU A 408 3.37 -12.00 11.65
CA LEU A 408 3.94 -10.78 12.21
C LEU A 408 2.91 -10.00 13.03
N MET A 409 3.12 -9.82 14.31
CA MET A 409 2.36 -8.86 15.13
C MET A 409 3.16 -7.57 15.22
N ALA A 410 2.68 -6.51 14.59
CA ALA A 410 3.31 -5.19 14.60
C ALA A 410 2.75 -4.32 15.73
N CYS A 411 3.63 -3.63 16.45
CA CYS A 411 3.30 -2.78 17.59
C CYS A 411 4.00 -1.41 17.45
N PRO A 412 3.52 -0.50 16.58
CA PRO A 412 4.16 0.79 16.35
C PRO A 412 4.21 1.68 17.58
N VAL A 413 5.16 2.63 17.57
CA VAL A 413 5.29 3.67 18.58
C VAL A 413 4.66 4.96 18.05
N GLY A 414 3.66 5.47 18.74
CA GLY A 414 2.88 6.65 18.34
C GLY A 414 3.13 7.90 19.20
N GLU A 415 4.31 8.02 19.83
CA GLU A 415 4.66 9.15 20.70
C GLU A 415 6.12 9.56 20.51
N TYR A 416 6.38 10.88 20.61
CA TYR A 416 7.73 11.42 20.53
C TYR A 416 8.61 10.97 21.70
N GLN A 417 9.87 10.61 21.41
CA GLN A 417 10.86 10.16 22.40
C GLN A 417 10.39 8.98 23.27
N LYS A 418 9.53 8.15 22.74
CA LYS A 418 9.09 6.93 23.40
C LYS A 418 9.92 5.75 22.90
N TYR A 419 10.79 5.22 23.76
CA TYR A 419 11.73 4.16 23.42
C TYR A 419 11.40 2.80 24.06
N SER A 420 10.22 2.69 24.62
CA SER A 420 9.58 1.45 25.08
C SER A 420 8.06 1.61 25.03
N ARG A 421 7.34 0.51 24.94
CA ARG A 421 5.87 0.51 25.05
C ARG A 421 5.35 -0.76 25.67
N GLU A 422 4.16 -0.68 26.28
CA GLU A 422 3.41 -1.87 26.65
C GLU A 422 2.91 -2.58 25.40
N VAL A 423 3.05 -3.91 25.41
CA VAL A 423 2.54 -4.82 24.36
C VAL A 423 1.80 -5.94 25.04
N TYR A 424 0.54 -6.13 24.68
CA TYR A 424 -0.22 -7.30 25.08
C TYR A 424 0.09 -8.46 24.13
N LEU A 425 0.51 -9.57 24.66
CA LEU A 425 0.74 -10.83 23.96
C LEU A 425 -0.50 -11.73 24.15
N PRO A 426 -1.34 -11.94 23.12
CA PRO A 426 -2.55 -12.77 23.24
C PRO A 426 -2.31 -14.17 23.80
N LYS A 427 -3.25 -14.65 24.62
CA LYS A 427 -3.07 -15.83 25.50
C LYS A 427 -3.01 -17.17 24.78
N GLN A 428 -3.46 -17.28 23.56
CA GLN A 428 -3.65 -18.57 22.89
C GLN A 428 -2.37 -19.17 22.32
N LYS A 429 -1.27 -18.41 22.31
CA LYS A 429 0.05 -18.80 21.78
C LYS A 429 1.17 -18.20 22.61
N GLY A 430 2.36 -18.80 22.53
CA GLY A 430 3.59 -18.12 22.89
C GLY A 430 4.10 -17.26 21.73
N TRP A 431 5.03 -16.38 22.02
CA TRP A 431 5.48 -15.32 21.12
C TRP A 431 7.00 -15.22 21.11
N TYR A 432 7.56 -14.97 19.96
CA TYR A 432 8.99 -14.74 19.76
C TYR A 432 9.23 -13.31 19.31
N ASP A 433 10.20 -12.64 19.93
CA ASP A 433 10.67 -11.33 19.45
C ASP A 433 11.31 -11.47 18.06
N PHE A 434 10.91 -10.62 17.12
CA PHE A 434 11.38 -10.67 15.72
C PHE A 434 12.91 -10.46 15.62
N TYR A 435 13.47 -9.58 16.43
CA TYR A 435 14.88 -9.18 16.31
C TYR A 435 15.84 -10.08 17.07
N THR A 436 15.40 -10.65 18.17
CA THR A 436 16.25 -11.44 19.08
C THR A 436 15.91 -12.93 19.07
N GLY A 437 14.67 -13.28 18.72
CA GLY A 437 14.14 -14.63 18.90
C GLY A 437 13.82 -14.98 20.35
N ALA A 438 13.83 -14.01 21.27
CA ALA A 438 13.47 -14.23 22.68
C ALA A 438 12.02 -14.67 22.80
N TYR A 439 11.77 -15.67 23.63
CA TYR A 439 10.44 -16.23 23.85
C TYR A 439 9.71 -15.55 25.01
N HIS A 440 8.44 -15.29 24.79
CA HIS A 440 7.49 -14.78 25.80
C HIS A 440 6.23 -15.63 25.83
N ALA A 441 5.76 -15.99 27.02
CA ALA A 441 4.46 -16.65 27.16
C ALA A 441 3.32 -15.70 26.74
N GLY A 442 2.25 -16.25 26.17
CA GLY A 442 1.04 -15.48 25.89
C GLY A 442 0.21 -15.18 27.14
N GLY A 443 -0.80 -14.33 27.01
CA GLY A 443 -1.72 -13.94 28.07
C GLY A 443 -1.20 -12.87 29.02
N GLN A 444 -0.15 -12.13 28.65
CA GLN A 444 0.48 -11.11 29.49
C GLN A 444 0.76 -9.82 28.72
N THR A 445 0.84 -8.74 29.47
CA THR A 445 1.40 -7.47 28.99
C THR A 445 2.87 -7.40 29.37
N ILE A 446 3.72 -7.04 28.41
CA ILE A 446 5.14 -6.81 28.64
C ILE A 446 5.50 -5.37 28.28
N VAL A 447 6.57 -4.86 28.86
CA VAL A 447 7.21 -3.62 28.38
C VAL A 447 8.27 -4.03 27.37
N ALA A 448 8.02 -3.71 26.10
CA ALA A 448 8.92 -4.03 25.01
C ALA A 448 9.81 -2.81 24.67
N ASP A 449 11.10 -3.05 24.46
CA ASP A 449 12.02 -2.02 23.98
C ASP A 449 11.67 -1.58 22.58
N ALA A 450 11.65 -0.28 22.36
CA ALA A 450 11.36 0.35 21.09
C ALA A 450 12.38 1.47 20.78
N PRO A 451 13.67 1.17 20.66
CA PRO A 451 14.67 2.18 20.34
C PRO A 451 14.31 2.89 19.04
N TYR A 452 14.94 4.02 18.76
CA TYR A 452 14.62 4.87 17.61
C TYR A 452 14.51 4.10 16.29
N ASP A 453 15.38 3.13 16.09
CA ASP A 453 15.50 2.33 14.86
C ASP A 453 14.60 1.09 14.82
N LYS A 454 13.74 0.85 15.82
CA LYS A 454 12.87 -0.34 15.87
C LYS A 454 11.51 -0.06 16.49
N ILE A 455 10.50 -0.77 16.01
CA ILE A 455 9.24 -0.98 16.72
C ILE A 455 9.18 -2.43 17.20
N PRO A 456 8.51 -2.74 18.31
CA PRO A 456 8.30 -4.13 18.70
C PRO A 456 7.52 -4.89 17.62
N VAL A 457 8.04 -6.05 17.25
CA VAL A 457 7.40 -7.00 16.35
C VAL A 457 7.52 -8.38 16.95
N PHE A 458 6.41 -9.10 17.06
CA PHE A 458 6.38 -10.44 17.64
C PHE A 458 5.83 -11.46 16.65
N ILE A 459 6.31 -12.70 16.79
CA ILE A 459 5.95 -13.81 15.92
C ILE A 459 5.34 -14.93 16.76
N PRO A 460 4.12 -15.40 16.45
CA PRO A 460 3.47 -16.44 17.24
C PRO A 460 4.09 -17.82 17.01
N GLU A 461 3.99 -18.69 18.02
CA GLU A 461 4.26 -20.12 17.86
C GLU A 461 3.50 -20.72 16.67
N GLY A 462 4.15 -21.60 15.94
CA GLY A 462 3.64 -22.23 14.72
C GLY A 462 3.78 -21.40 13.47
N ALA A 463 4.22 -20.13 13.55
CA ALA A 463 4.41 -19.31 12.36
C ALA A 463 5.53 -19.84 11.45
N ILE A 464 5.34 -19.69 10.16
CA ILE A 464 6.35 -19.88 9.11
C ILE A 464 6.51 -18.57 8.36
N LEU A 465 7.67 -17.94 8.48
CA LEU A 465 7.96 -16.64 7.87
C LEU A 465 9.01 -16.79 6.77
N PRO A 466 8.65 -16.59 5.50
CA PRO A 466 9.61 -16.56 4.41
C PRO A 466 10.27 -15.20 4.28
N ILE A 467 11.59 -15.17 4.19
CA ILE A 467 12.40 -14.00 3.92
C ILE A 467 13.10 -14.19 2.56
N GLY A 468 12.86 -13.26 1.64
CA GLY A 468 13.42 -13.26 0.29
C GLY A 468 14.81 -12.61 0.19
N PRO A 469 15.35 -12.44 -1.02
CA PRO A 469 16.61 -11.75 -1.26
C PRO A 469 16.48 -10.23 -1.03
N GLU A 470 17.61 -9.55 -0.84
CA GLU A 470 17.67 -8.09 -0.93
C GLU A 470 17.45 -7.65 -2.38
N MET A 471 16.58 -6.66 -2.58
CA MET A 471 16.17 -6.18 -3.90
C MET A 471 16.01 -4.66 -3.90
N GLN A 472 16.21 -4.04 -5.08
CA GLN A 472 15.99 -2.61 -5.32
C GLN A 472 14.58 -2.31 -5.87
N TRP A 473 13.91 -3.31 -6.44
CA TRP A 473 12.52 -3.30 -6.88
C TRP A 473 11.96 -4.72 -6.79
N SER A 474 10.66 -4.86 -6.76
CA SER A 474 9.97 -6.11 -6.42
C SER A 474 10.26 -7.30 -7.34
N ASP A 475 10.68 -7.05 -8.58
CA ASP A 475 10.97 -8.06 -9.61
C ASP A 475 12.46 -8.16 -9.98
N GLU A 476 13.36 -7.51 -9.20
CA GLU A 476 14.80 -7.54 -9.50
C GLU A 476 15.39 -8.95 -9.51
N LYS A 477 14.96 -9.76 -8.57
CA LYS A 477 15.50 -11.12 -8.40
C LYS A 477 14.38 -12.13 -8.23
N LYS A 478 14.50 -13.25 -8.91
CA LYS A 478 13.71 -14.43 -8.58
C LYS A 478 14.26 -15.03 -7.29
N PRO A 479 13.42 -15.39 -6.31
CA PRO A 479 13.87 -15.89 -5.00
C PRO A 479 14.36 -17.35 -5.11
N GLU A 480 15.58 -17.55 -5.62
CA GLU A 480 16.24 -18.87 -5.73
C GLU A 480 16.56 -19.48 -4.36
N LEU A 481 16.77 -18.64 -3.37
CA LEU A 481 16.91 -19.02 -1.96
C LEU A 481 15.89 -18.21 -1.15
N ILE A 482 15.08 -18.91 -0.36
CA ILE A 482 14.18 -18.32 0.63
C ILE A 482 14.57 -18.86 2.00
N ASP A 483 14.81 -17.97 2.94
CA ASP A 483 14.97 -18.29 4.35
C ASP A 483 13.58 -18.51 4.98
N LEU A 484 13.31 -19.72 5.43
CA LEU A 484 12.05 -20.07 6.11
C LEU A 484 12.29 -20.15 7.62
N TYR A 485 11.92 -19.11 8.35
CA TYR A 485 11.92 -19.13 9.80
C TYR A 485 10.69 -19.87 10.29
N VAL A 486 10.90 -20.91 11.11
CA VAL A 486 9.85 -21.77 11.67
C VAL A 486 9.88 -21.65 13.19
N TYR A 487 8.79 -21.20 13.78
CA TYR A 487 8.69 -20.88 15.20
C TYR A 487 8.02 -22.03 15.95
N ALA A 488 8.78 -22.69 16.82
CA ALA A 488 8.35 -23.85 17.58
C ALA A 488 7.28 -23.52 18.63
N GLY A 489 6.61 -24.57 19.15
CA GLY A 489 5.61 -24.49 20.22
C GLY A 489 4.22 -24.94 19.80
N LYS A 490 3.87 -24.82 18.53
CA LYS A 490 2.63 -25.31 17.92
C LYS A 490 2.85 -25.74 16.48
N ASP A 491 1.94 -26.58 16.00
CA ASP A 491 1.84 -26.87 14.56
C ASP A 491 1.50 -25.61 13.78
N GLY A 492 1.98 -25.54 12.55
CA GLY A 492 1.78 -24.38 11.70
C GLY A 492 1.71 -24.68 10.22
N SER A 493 1.23 -23.72 9.46
CA SER A 493 1.17 -23.82 8.01
C SER A 493 1.37 -22.47 7.34
N TYR A 494 1.84 -22.50 6.09
CA TYR A 494 1.99 -21.34 5.24
C TYR A 494 1.84 -21.76 3.77
N THR A 495 1.30 -20.90 2.94
CA THR A 495 1.19 -21.11 1.49
C THR A 495 1.96 -20.02 0.75
N LEU A 496 2.99 -20.38 0.02
CA LEU A 496 3.71 -19.51 -0.91
C LEU A 496 2.94 -19.43 -2.22
N TYR A 497 2.57 -18.23 -2.64
CA TYR A 497 1.92 -17.93 -3.91
C TYR A 497 2.88 -17.21 -4.86
N GLU A 498 2.87 -17.59 -6.11
CA GLU A 498 3.65 -16.95 -7.17
C GLU A 498 2.90 -16.97 -8.51
N ASP A 499 3.05 -15.89 -9.28
CA ASP A 499 2.59 -15.77 -10.67
C ASP A 499 3.52 -14.83 -11.46
N GLU A 500 3.09 -14.34 -12.61
CA GLU A 500 3.89 -13.44 -13.46
C GLU A 500 3.97 -11.98 -12.92
N GLY A 501 3.19 -11.62 -11.91
CA GLY A 501 3.28 -10.34 -11.16
C GLY A 501 2.56 -9.14 -11.77
N THR A 502 2.35 -9.08 -13.09
CA THR A 502 1.89 -7.87 -13.79
C THR A 502 0.71 -8.06 -14.75
N ASN A 503 0.37 -9.31 -15.10
CA ASN A 503 -0.69 -9.64 -16.05
C ASN A 503 -1.85 -10.42 -15.40
N TYR A 504 -2.90 -10.66 -16.18
CA TYR A 504 -4.10 -11.37 -15.72
C TYR A 504 -4.07 -12.89 -16.03
N ASN A 505 -2.93 -13.49 -16.35
CA ASN A 505 -2.84 -14.92 -16.65
C ASN A 505 -3.23 -15.79 -15.44
N TYR A 506 -3.13 -15.27 -14.21
CA TYR A 506 -3.60 -15.96 -13.02
C TYR A 506 -5.12 -16.27 -13.06
N GLU A 507 -5.94 -15.41 -13.72
CA GLU A 507 -7.38 -15.68 -13.94
C GLU A 507 -7.60 -16.94 -14.79
N LYS A 508 -6.61 -17.34 -15.58
CA LYS A 508 -6.58 -18.55 -16.41
C LYS A 508 -5.85 -19.72 -15.73
N GLY A 509 -5.64 -19.63 -14.41
CA GLY A 509 -4.94 -20.64 -13.62
C GLY A 509 -3.41 -20.64 -13.78
N LYS A 510 -2.82 -19.59 -14.38
CA LYS A 510 -1.36 -19.44 -14.52
C LYS A 510 -0.75 -18.82 -13.26
N TYR A 511 -0.70 -19.60 -12.20
CA TYR A 511 -0.03 -19.30 -10.94
C TYR A 511 0.42 -20.61 -10.30
N ALA A 512 1.28 -20.52 -9.31
CA ALA A 512 1.73 -21.68 -8.54
C ALA A 512 1.62 -21.44 -7.05
N VAL A 513 1.30 -22.51 -6.30
CA VAL A 513 1.31 -22.50 -4.84
C VAL A 513 2.14 -23.66 -4.29
N ILE A 514 2.84 -23.39 -3.19
CA ILE A 514 3.60 -24.39 -2.42
C ILE A 514 3.13 -24.29 -0.96
N ASP A 515 2.55 -25.37 -0.46
CA ASP A 515 2.09 -25.47 0.93
C ASP A 515 3.21 -25.95 1.83
N PHE A 516 3.41 -25.29 2.96
CA PHE A 516 4.31 -25.68 4.02
C PHE A 516 3.49 -26.06 5.26
N LYS A 517 3.88 -27.17 5.91
CA LYS A 517 3.31 -27.60 7.19
C LYS A 517 4.42 -27.90 8.17
N TYR A 518 4.32 -27.36 9.36
CA TYR A 518 5.21 -27.65 10.46
C TYR A 518 4.49 -28.54 11.49
N ASP A 519 5.11 -29.65 11.86
CA ASP A 519 4.71 -30.56 12.93
C ASP A 519 5.64 -30.32 14.11
N ASP A 520 5.12 -29.70 15.16
CA ASP A 520 5.93 -29.31 16.31
C ASP A 520 6.39 -30.53 17.13
N ALA A 521 5.53 -31.54 17.29
CA ALA A 521 5.88 -32.74 18.05
C ALA A 521 7.07 -33.50 17.42
N ARG A 522 7.09 -33.57 16.09
CA ARG A 522 8.15 -34.26 15.33
C ARG A 522 9.31 -33.34 14.95
N LYS A 523 9.19 -32.03 15.17
CA LYS A 523 10.13 -30.98 14.71
C LYS A 523 10.49 -31.18 13.24
N GLN A 524 9.45 -31.21 12.39
CA GLN A 524 9.62 -31.43 10.95
C GLN A 524 8.76 -30.47 10.13
N VAL A 525 9.28 -30.09 8.96
CA VAL A 525 8.56 -29.31 7.96
C VAL A 525 8.27 -30.19 6.76
N THR A 526 7.02 -30.25 6.37
CA THR A 526 6.62 -30.84 5.08
C THR A 526 6.45 -29.70 4.08
N ILE A 527 7.22 -29.75 2.98
CA ILE A 527 7.06 -28.91 1.80
C ILE A 527 6.21 -29.70 0.83
N GLY A 528 5.01 -29.21 0.53
CA GLY A 528 4.07 -29.89 -0.37
C GLY A 528 4.54 -29.92 -1.81
N ALA A 529 3.92 -30.75 -2.63
CA ALA A 529 4.11 -30.67 -4.07
C ALA A 529 3.61 -29.33 -4.59
N ARG A 530 4.37 -28.71 -5.51
CA ARG A 530 3.95 -27.49 -6.18
C ARG A 530 2.69 -27.74 -7.01
N LYS A 531 1.67 -26.91 -6.84
CA LYS A 531 0.43 -26.95 -7.59
C LYS A 531 0.39 -25.78 -8.55
N GLY A 532 0.11 -26.04 -9.82
CA GLY A 532 0.05 -25.02 -10.86
C GLY A 532 1.40 -24.65 -11.48
N SER A 533 1.36 -23.77 -12.46
CA SER A 533 2.52 -23.26 -13.18
C SER A 533 2.22 -21.95 -13.88
N PHE A 534 3.24 -21.18 -14.19
CA PHE A 534 3.16 -19.93 -14.96
C PHE A 534 4.45 -19.70 -15.73
N ASP A 535 4.43 -18.81 -16.72
CA ASP A 535 5.58 -18.55 -17.57
C ASP A 535 6.69 -17.84 -16.78
N GLY A 536 7.93 -18.31 -16.93
CA GLY A 536 9.08 -17.82 -16.20
C GLY A 536 9.19 -18.29 -14.74
N MET A 537 8.36 -19.23 -14.29
CA MET A 537 8.44 -19.82 -12.97
C MET A 537 9.78 -20.52 -12.71
N LEU A 538 10.32 -20.37 -11.48
CA LEU A 538 11.48 -21.13 -11.05
C LEU A 538 11.16 -22.62 -10.95
N GLN A 539 11.80 -23.44 -11.78
CA GLN A 539 11.62 -24.89 -11.75
C GLN A 539 12.28 -25.52 -10.53
N LYS A 540 13.42 -24.97 -10.11
CA LYS A 540 14.19 -25.41 -8.94
C LYS A 540 14.56 -24.22 -8.07
N ARG A 541 14.54 -24.41 -6.75
CA ARG A 541 15.00 -23.42 -5.76
C ARG A 541 15.55 -24.10 -4.51
N ARG A 542 16.04 -23.31 -3.59
CA ARG A 542 16.48 -23.78 -2.28
C ARG A 542 15.63 -23.12 -1.20
N PHE A 543 15.32 -23.88 -0.16
CA PHE A 543 14.79 -23.35 1.08
C PHE A 543 15.83 -23.57 2.18
N ASN A 544 16.16 -22.52 2.91
CA ASN A 544 16.98 -22.59 4.12
C ASN A 544 16.02 -22.56 5.32
N ILE A 545 15.83 -23.69 5.96
CA ILE A 545 14.86 -23.83 7.06
C ILE A 545 15.55 -23.57 8.38
N ILE A 546 15.11 -22.54 9.11
CA ILE A 546 15.66 -22.07 10.37
C ILE A 546 14.62 -22.33 11.46
N LEU A 547 14.90 -23.30 12.34
CA LEU A 547 14.05 -23.53 13.52
C LEU A 547 14.44 -22.52 14.61
N VAL A 548 13.45 -21.79 15.10
CA VAL A 548 13.56 -20.90 16.26
C VAL A 548 12.74 -21.52 17.39
N ASP A 549 13.37 -21.77 18.53
CA ASP A 549 12.74 -22.30 19.73
C ASP A 549 13.29 -21.64 20.99
N GLN A 550 12.73 -21.99 22.15
CA GLN A 550 13.15 -21.40 23.43
C GLN A 550 14.62 -21.68 23.81
N LYS A 551 15.21 -22.75 23.28
CA LYS A 551 16.61 -23.11 23.51
C LYS A 551 17.53 -22.50 22.46
N LYS A 552 17.04 -22.33 21.23
CA LYS A 552 17.74 -21.76 20.10
C LYS A 552 17.04 -20.49 19.65
N GLN A 553 17.20 -19.46 20.46
CA GLN A 553 16.69 -18.14 20.17
C GLN A 553 17.49 -17.50 19.03
N GLN A 554 16.81 -17.13 17.97
CA GLN A 554 17.45 -16.52 16.81
C GLN A 554 16.48 -15.54 16.16
N GLY A 555 16.84 -14.26 16.15
CA GLY A 555 16.10 -13.22 15.46
C GLY A 555 16.24 -13.30 13.95
N VAL A 556 15.36 -12.61 13.25
CA VAL A 556 15.43 -12.47 11.79
C VAL A 556 16.65 -11.63 11.42
N ASN A 557 17.54 -12.20 10.62
CA ASN A 557 18.73 -11.49 10.14
C ASN A 557 18.54 -11.08 8.67
N LEU A 558 18.45 -9.79 8.44
CA LEU A 558 18.25 -9.22 7.10
C LEU A 558 19.56 -9.02 6.32
N ALA A 559 20.69 -8.92 7.02
CA ALA A 559 21.99 -8.71 6.37
C ALA A 559 22.61 -10.00 5.83
N LYS A 560 22.32 -11.13 6.49
CA LYS A 560 22.94 -12.44 6.16
C LYS A 560 21.96 -13.57 6.45
N SER A 561 21.81 -14.49 5.49
CA SER A 561 21.08 -15.74 5.74
C SER A 561 21.73 -16.52 6.90
N PRO A 562 20.97 -16.83 7.97
CA PRO A 562 21.52 -17.57 9.09
C PRO A 562 21.75 -19.04 8.73
N LYS A 563 22.50 -19.75 9.56
CA LYS A 563 22.71 -21.17 9.39
C LYS A 563 21.43 -21.94 9.70
N GLY A 564 20.83 -22.53 8.69
CA GLY A 564 19.68 -23.40 8.76
C GLY A 564 19.91 -24.71 8.01
N LYS A 565 18.84 -25.46 7.79
CA LYS A 565 18.86 -26.67 6.98
C LYS A 565 18.48 -26.34 5.54
N VAL A 566 19.47 -26.27 4.66
CA VAL A 566 19.24 -25.97 3.24
C VAL A 566 18.78 -27.24 2.50
N VAL A 567 17.66 -27.14 1.81
CA VAL A 567 17.11 -28.19 0.97
C VAL A 567 16.88 -27.70 -0.47
N LYS A 568 17.11 -28.58 -1.44
CA LYS A 568 16.81 -28.31 -2.85
C LYS A 568 15.36 -28.75 -3.12
N TYR A 569 14.59 -27.93 -3.76
CA TYR A 569 13.19 -28.19 -4.10
C TYR A 569 12.97 -28.05 -5.60
N ALA A 570 12.37 -29.08 -6.21
CA ALA A 570 12.11 -29.14 -7.64
C ALA A 570 10.63 -29.43 -7.97
N GLY A 571 9.73 -29.14 -7.01
CA GLY A 571 8.28 -29.27 -7.21
C GLY A 571 7.64 -30.50 -6.57
N GLN A 572 8.42 -31.51 -6.15
CA GLN A 572 7.91 -32.71 -5.46
C GLN A 572 7.79 -32.45 -3.96
N ALA A 573 6.81 -33.12 -3.33
CA ALA A 573 6.66 -33.07 -1.87
C ALA A 573 7.88 -33.70 -1.19
N MET A 574 8.27 -33.08 -0.07
CA MET A 574 9.37 -33.59 0.77
C MET A 574 9.15 -33.23 2.24
N THR A 575 9.70 -34.05 3.13
CA THR A 575 9.67 -33.80 4.58
C THR A 575 11.10 -33.62 5.09
N VAL A 576 11.29 -32.60 5.94
CA VAL A 576 12.59 -32.19 6.46
C VAL A 576 12.53 -32.21 7.98
N LYS A 577 13.28 -33.10 8.63
CA LYS A 577 13.46 -33.07 10.09
C LYS A 577 14.38 -31.93 10.48
N LEU A 578 13.98 -31.17 11.49
CA LEU A 578 14.76 -30.08 12.07
C LEU A 578 15.38 -30.58 13.39
N LYS A 579 16.67 -30.40 13.54
CA LYS A 579 17.37 -30.83 14.77
C LYS A 579 17.70 -29.62 15.62
#